data_e8b71be826d23ff884d03bd65c7fba01
#
_entry.id   e8b71be826d23ff884d03bd65c7fba01
#
_cell.length_a   1.000
_cell.length_b   1.000
_cell.length_c   1.000
_cell.angle_alpha   90.00
_cell.angle_beta   90.00
_cell.angle_gamma   90.00
#
_symmetry.space_group_name_H-M   'P 1'
#
loop_
_entity.id
_entity.type
_entity.pdbx_description
1 polymer ?
#
loop_
_entity_poly.entity_id
_entity_poly.type
_entity_poly.pdbx_seq_one_letter_code
_entity_poly.pdbx_strand_id
1 'polypeptide(L)'
;MRRVVPSPRERGIAASSSAPSRSPRLPCPENRLKSRWHGYHPTPKEDDGWWRYRQAVGTKAERRAARAHVTGYHQARLGELIEYITAAVDRYRAGEIDAYDVDEAIHHYHRAARELWKFCWSGGGGTHTEIIAHVLARMATDGESINWWDRVAPLQRD
;
A
#
# COMPACT_ATOMS: atom_id res chain seq x y z
N MET A 1 -55.42 -6.54 16.45
CA MET A 1 -54.99 -7.87 15.97
C MET A 1 -53.50 -7.83 15.77
N ARG A 2 -52.70 -8.38 16.68
CA ARG A 2 -51.24 -8.43 16.60
C ARG A 2 -50.82 -9.74 15.93
N ARG A 3 -50.12 -9.69 14.80
CA ARG A 3 -49.52 -10.86 14.16
C ARG A 3 -48.23 -11.24 14.89
N VAL A 4 -48.24 -12.42 15.47
CA VAL A 4 -47.07 -13.09 16.07
C VAL A 4 -46.25 -13.70 14.95
N VAL A 5 -44.94 -13.33 14.83
CA VAL A 5 -43.97 -13.91 13.89
C VAL A 5 -43.25 -15.05 14.62
N PRO A 6 -43.25 -16.28 14.11
CA PRO A 6 -42.52 -17.38 14.73
C PRO A 6 -41.03 -17.30 14.51
N SER A 7 -40.26 -17.58 15.58
CA SER A 7 -38.80 -17.70 15.63
C SER A 7 -38.29 -18.88 14.80
N PRO A 8 -37.15 -18.73 14.05
CA PRO A 8 -36.57 -19.83 13.34
C PRO A 8 -35.82 -20.78 14.27
N ARG A 9 -36.09 -22.08 14.09
CA ARG A 9 -35.51 -23.23 14.79
C ARG A 9 -33.97 -23.28 14.59
N GLU A 10 -33.27 -23.46 15.67
CA GLU A 10 -31.89 -23.91 15.73
C GLU A 10 -31.72 -25.24 15.02
N ARG A 11 -30.98 -25.26 13.90
CA ARG A 11 -30.49 -26.48 13.29
C ARG A 11 -29.06 -26.70 13.75
N GLY A 12 -28.90 -27.67 14.64
CA GLY A 12 -27.60 -28.18 15.05
C GLY A 12 -26.80 -28.69 13.85
N ILE A 13 -25.63 -28.12 13.66
CA ILE A 13 -24.65 -28.58 12.67
C ILE A 13 -23.70 -29.53 13.43
N ALA A 14 -23.83 -30.83 13.15
CA ALA A 14 -22.90 -31.84 13.59
C ALA A 14 -21.52 -31.59 12.95
N ALA A 15 -20.51 -31.31 13.77
CA ALA A 15 -19.13 -31.17 13.34
C ALA A 15 -18.56 -32.55 13.00
N SER A 16 -18.43 -32.85 11.71
CA SER A 16 -17.63 -33.97 11.21
C SER A 16 -16.16 -33.60 11.26
N SER A 17 -15.45 -34.10 12.25
CA SER A 17 -14.00 -34.01 12.40
C SER A 17 -13.35 -34.99 11.42
N SER A 18 -12.94 -34.49 10.25
CA SER A 18 -12.04 -35.22 9.33
C SER A 18 -10.64 -34.64 9.47
N ALA A 19 -9.75 -35.36 10.15
CA ALA A 19 -8.35 -35.04 10.24
C ALA A 19 -7.68 -35.14 8.86
N PRO A 20 -6.85 -34.17 8.44
CA PRO A 20 -6.10 -34.30 7.20
C PRO A 20 -4.97 -35.34 7.39
N SER A 21 -4.97 -36.36 6.51
CA SER A 21 -3.91 -37.36 6.40
C SER A 21 -2.58 -36.67 6.04
N ARG A 22 -1.60 -36.78 6.91
CA ARG A 22 -0.22 -36.34 6.66
C ARG A 22 0.39 -37.20 5.55
N SER A 23 0.62 -36.61 4.38
CA SER A 23 1.49 -37.18 3.37
C SER A 23 2.91 -37.34 3.89
N PRO A 24 3.61 -38.47 3.65
CA PRO A 24 5.00 -38.67 4.07
C PRO A 24 5.90 -37.67 3.31
N ARG A 25 6.64 -36.86 4.06
CA ARG A 25 7.70 -36.01 3.50
C ARG A 25 8.80 -36.89 2.96
N LEU A 26 9.03 -36.85 1.66
CA LEU A 26 10.22 -37.44 1.06
C LEU A 26 11.45 -36.70 1.61
N PRO A 27 12.52 -37.40 1.99
CA PRO A 27 13.76 -36.77 2.42
C PRO A 27 14.37 -36.01 1.23
N CYS A 28 14.69 -34.73 1.45
CA CYS A 28 15.47 -33.94 0.51
C CYS A 28 16.83 -34.63 0.28
N PRO A 29 17.30 -34.76 -0.97
CA PRO A 29 18.63 -35.26 -1.23
C PRO A 29 19.64 -34.30 -0.60
N GLU A 30 20.45 -34.84 0.32
CA GLU A 30 21.53 -34.12 0.97
C GLU A 30 22.49 -33.57 -0.08
N ASN A 31 22.69 -32.28 0.07
CA ASN A 31 23.45 -31.34 -0.70
C ASN A 31 24.93 -31.75 -0.86
N ARG A 32 25.25 -32.57 -1.89
CA ARG A 32 26.61 -33.00 -2.25
C ARG A 32 27.37 -31.93 -3.05
N LEU A 33 27.06 -30.64 -2.88
CA LEU A 33 27.71 -29.52 -3.57
C LEU A 33 28.43 -28.54 -2.63
N LYS A 34 28.62 -28.90 -1.35
CA LYS A 34 29.28 -28.00 -0.38
C LYS A 34 30.82 -28.00 -0.43
N SER A 35 31.48 -28.71 -1.34
CA SER A 35 32.94 -28.86 -1.29
C SER A 35 33.73 -28.16 -2.39
N ARG A 36 33.14 -27.25 -3.20
CA ARG A 36 33.88 -26.60 -4.29
C ARG A 36 34.02 -25.09 -4.22
N TRP A 37 33.62 -24.46 -3.10
CA TRP A 37 33.71 -22.99 -2.96
C TRP A 37 34.58 -22.55 -1.76
N HIS A 38 35.56 -23.38 -1.38
CA HIS A 38 36.60 -22.96 -0.43
C HIS A 38 37.75 -22.34 -1.25
N GLY A 39 37.81 -21.02 -1.28
CA GLY A 39 39.04 -20.38 -1.69
C GLY A 39 38.95 -19.02 -2.38
N TYR A 40 37.81 -18.39 -2.55
CA TYR A 40 37.79 -17.02 -3.02
C TYR A 40 36.98 -16.14 -2.06
N HIS A 41 37.64 -15.73 -0.98
CA HIS A 41 37.27 -14.51 -0.28
C HIS A 41 38.12 -13.39 -0.92
N PRO A 42 37.57 -12.56 -1.82
CA PRO A 42 38.28 -11.35 -2.18
C PRO A 42 38.36 -10.52 -0.90
N THR A 43 39.58 -10.33 -0.38
CA THR A 43 39.82 -9.28 0.61
C THR A 43 39.36 -7.98 -0.06
N PRO A 44 38.41 -7.25 0.53
CA PRO A 44 37.96 -5.97 -0.05
C PRO A 44 39.21 -5.08 -0.09
N LYS A 45 39.65 -4.70 -1.31
CA LYS A 45 40.63 -3.63 -1.45
C LYS A 45 39.96 -2.39 -0.86
N GLU A 46 40.65 -1.70 0.03
CA GLU A 46 40.17 -0.51 0.74
C GLU A 46 39.68 0.61 -0.18
N ASP A 47 39.91 0.49 -1.49
CA ASP A 47 39.58 1.48 -2.52
C ASP A 47 38.27 1.22 -3.28
N ASP A 48 37.57 0.11 -3.02
CA ASP A 48 36.48 -0.37 -3.88
C ASP A 48 35.14 0.39 -3.74
N GLY A 49 35.11 1.55 -3.11
CA GLY A 49 33.90 2.37 -3.04
C GLY A 49 32.72 1.74 -2.26
N TRP A 50 32.87 0.52 -1.77
CA TRP A 50 31.86 -0.22 -0.99
C TRP A 50 31.39 0.53 0.25
N TRP A 51 32.27 1.24 0.91
CA TRP A 51 31.95 2.06 2.06
C TRP A 51 31.09 3.29 1.67
N ARG A 52 31.31 3.87 0.45
CA ARG A 52 30.47 4.95 -0.08
C ARG A 52 29.06 4.44 -0.39
N TYR A 53 28.92 3.25 -0.94
CA TYR A 53 27.61 2.63 -1.19
C TYR A 53 26.87 2.35 0.13
N ARG A 54 27.60 1.90 1.16
CA ARG A 54 27.05 1.64 2.49
C ARG A 54 26.63 2.92 3.22
N GLN A 55 27.28 4.05 2.96
CA GLN A 55 26.89 5.37 3.49
C GLN A 55 25.70 5.98 2.73
N ALA A 56 25.49 5.61 1.45
CA ALA A 56 24.34 6.04 0.67
C ALA A 56 23.02 5.37 1.09
N VAL A 57 23.09 4.23 1.79
CA VAL A 57 21.92 3.58 2.38
C VAL A 57 21.76 4.10 3.80
N GLY A 58 20.78 4.95 4.02
CA GLY A 58 20.46 5.51 5.32
C GLY A 58 20.36 4.46 6.44
N THR A 59 20.58 4.86 7.67
CA THR A 59 20.48 4.00 8.86
C THR A 59 19.09 3.38 8.96
N LYS A 60 18.95 2.30 9.72
CA LYS A 60 17.64 1.70 10.00
C LYS A 60 16.65 2.71 10.61
N ALA A 61 17.14 3.63 11.43
CA ALA A 61 16.32 4.69 12.03
C ALA A 61 15.83 5.68 10.98
N GLU A 62 16.71 6.13 10.08
CA GLU A 62 16.35 7.03 8.96
C GLU A 62 15.35 6.41 8.00
N ARG A 63 15.53 5.14 7.62
CA ARG A 63 14.55 4.43 6.79
C ARG A 63 13.19 4.32 7.46
N ARG A 64 13.17 4.07 8.77
CA ARG A 64 11.91 4.03 9.54
C ARG A 64 11.24 5.41 9.59
N ALA A 65 12.00 6.46 9.79
CA ALA A 65 11.50 7.84 9.80
C ALA A 65 10.96 8.25 8.42
N ALA A 66 11.69 7.95 7.34
CA ALA A 66 11.25 8.18 5.97
C ALA A 66 9.92 7.45 5.68
N ARG A 67 9.82 6.17 6.06
CA ARG A 67 8.59 5.40 5.88
C ARG A 67 7.43 5.98 6.69
N ALA A 68 7.65 6.40 7.91
CA ALA A 68 6.61 7.04 8.74
C ALA A 68 6.13 8.35 8.10
N HIS A 69 7.04 9.17 7.57
CA HIS A 69 6.72 10.42 6.88
C HIS A 69 5.86 10.17 5.63
N VAL A 70 6.26 9.24 4.74
CA VAL A 70 5.49 8.87 3.54
C VAL A 70 4.13 8.28 3.92
N THR A 71 4.06 7.45 4.96
CA THR A 71 2.80 6.90 5.45
C THR A 71 1.85 7.99 5.93
N GLY A 72 2.35 8.95 6.71
CA GLY A 72 1.56 10.09 7.19
C GLY A 72 1.03 10.95 6.04
N TYR A 73 1.87 11.25 5.06
CA TYR A 73 1.45 11.96 3.85
C TYR A 73 0.36 11.19 3.10
N HIS A 74 0.58 9.89 2.81
CA HIS A 74 -0.38 9.06 2.10
C HIS A 74 -1.73 9.03 2.80
N GLN A 75 -1.75 8.84 4.12
CA GLN A 75 -2.97 8.82 4.93
C GLN A 75 -3.70 10.17 4.88
N ALA A 76 -2.99 11.29 5.02
CA ALA A 76 -3.58 12.63 4.95
C ALA A 76 -4.25 12.89 3.59
N ARG A 77 -3.54 12.56 2.49
CA ARG A 77 -4.07 12.75 1.13
C ARG A 77 -5.24 11.81 0.80
N LEU A 78 -5.24 10.57 1.32
CA LEU A 78 -6.42 9.71 1.24
C LEU A 78 -7.62 10.30 1.98
N GLY A 79 -7.39 10.91 3.15
CA GLY A 79 -8.45 11.62 3.87
C GLY A 79 -9.08 12.71 3.03
N GLU A 80 -8.29 13.55 2.37
CA GLU A 80 -8.78 14.60 1.47
C GLU A 80 -9.61 14.03 0.30
N LEU A 81 -9.17 12.90 -0.29
CA LEU A 81 -9.93 12.24 -1.36
C LEU A 81 -11.28 11.68 -0.85
N ILE A 82 -11.35 11.22 0.38
CA ILE A 82 -12.59 10.71 1.00
C ILE A 82 -13.59 11.85 1.21
N GLU A 83 -13.14 13.07 1.50
CA GLU A 83 -14.04 14.22 1.65
C GLU A 83 -14.83 14.50 0.37
N TYR A 84 -14.24 14.31 -0.83
CA TYR A 84 -14.98 14.45 -2.09
C TYR A 84 -16.11 13.41 -2.21
N ILE A 85 -15.88 12.17 -1.78
CA ILE A 85 -16.93 11.13 -1.79
C ILE A 85 -18.01 11.47 -0.76
N THR A 86 -17.61 11.91 0.43
CA THR A 86 -18.55 12.33 1.47
C THR A 86 -19.45 13.44 0.97
N ALA A 87 -18.89 14.48 0.34
CA ALA A 87 -19.65 15.56 -0.25
C ALA A 87 -20.62 15.08 -1.36
N ALA A 88 -20.19 14.14 -2.21
CA ALA A 88 -21.06 13.57 -3.24
C ALA A 88 -22.22 12.79 -2.63
N VAL A 89 -21.96 11.99 -1.60
CA VAL A 89 -23.01 11.24 -0.87
C VAL A 89 -24.00 12.20 -0.18
N ASP A 90 -23.52 13.28 0.41
CA ASP A 90 -24.40 14.24 1.08
C ASP A 90 -25.28 15.00 0.07
N ARG A 91 -24.76 15.37 -1.09
CA ARG A 91 -25.55 15.95 -2.20
C ARG A 91 -26.59 14.96 -2.74
N TYR A 92 -26.27 13.69 -2.83
CA TYR A 92 -27.24 12.64 -3.20
C TYR A 92 -28.37 12.54 -2.17
N ARG A 93 -28.04 12.55 -0.88
CA ARG A 93 -29.03 12.53 0.20
C ARG A 93 -29.92 13.76 0.21
N ALA A 94 -29.37 14.90 -0.22
CA ALA A 94 -30.13 16.14 -0.40
C ALA A 94 -31.00 16.14 -1.67
N GLY A 95 -30.88 15.15 -2.55
CA GLY A 95 -31.60 15.07 -3.83
C GLY A 95 -31.05 16.01 -4.91
N GLU A 96 -29.81 16.51 -4.74
CA GLU A 96 -29.16 17.45 -5.70
C GLU A 96 -28.51 16.71 -6.89
N ILE A 97 -28.11 15.48 -6.68
CA ILE A 97 -27.47 14.62 -7.69
C ILE A 97 -28.08 13.22 -7.63
N ASP A 98 -27.88 12.44 -8.68
CA ASP A 98 -28.37 11.07 -8.76
C ASP A 98 -27.31 10.03 -8.32
N ALA A 99 -27.68 8.74 -8.34
CA ALA A 99 -26.78 7.66 -7.95
C ALA A 99 -25.62 7.45 -8.96
N TYR A 100 -25.80 7.82 -10.22
CA TYR A 100 -24.74 7.72 -11.24
C TYR A 100 -23.65 8.75 -10.99
N ASP A 101 -24.00 9.97 -10.56
CA ASP A 101 -23.05 11.00 -10.16
C ASP A 101 -22.18 10.54 -8.99
N VAL A 102 -22.77 9.85 -8.02
CA VAL A 102 -22.02 9.28 -6.89
C VAL A 102 -21.08 8.17 -7.36
N ASP A 103 -21.55 7.29 -8.26
CA ASP A 103 -20.71 6.22 -8.84
C ASP A 103 -19.53 6.79 -9.63
N GLU A 104 -19.74 7.86 -10.41
CA GLU A 104 -18.68 8.57 -11.10
C GLU A 104 -17.64 9.17 -10.12
N ALA A 105 -18.08 9.78 -9.02
CA ALA A 105 -17.20 10.28 -7.97
C ALA A 105 -16.37 9.13 -7.34
N ILE A 106 -16.96 7.97 -7.11
CA ILE A 106 -16.25 6.79 -6.61
C ILE A 106 -15.21 6.30 -7.61
N HIS A 107 -15.55 6.25 -8.90
CA HIS A 107 -14.58 5.89 -9.94
C HIS A 107 -13.43 6.89 -10.04
N HIS A 108 -13.72 8.18 -9.88
CA HIS A 108 -12.71 9.22 -9.84
C HIS A 108 -11.77 9.05 -8.64
N TYR A 109 -12.33 8.81 -7.44
CA TYR A 109 -11.58 8.50 -6.24
C TYR A 109 -10.62 7.33 -6.45
N HIS A 110 -11.08 6.23 -7.02
CA HIS A 110 -10.23 5.05 -7.26
C HIS A 110 -9.02 5.37 -8.16
N ARG A 111 -9.21 6.20 -9.18
CA ARG A 111 -8.10 6.66 -10.05
C ARG A 111 -7.12 7.52 -9.26
N ALA A 112 -7.61 8.49 -8.50
CA ALA A 112 -6.80 9.39 -7.69
C ALA A 112 -6.01 8.65 -6.59
N ALA A 113 -6.67 7.78 -5.84
CA ALA A 113 -6.05 6.96 -4.81
C ALA A 113 -4.96 6.02 -5.39
N ARG A 114 -5.17 5.49 -6.59
CA ARG A 114 -4.16 4.67 -7.29
C ARG A 114 -2.93 5.48 -7.67
N GLU A 115 -3.08 6.70 -8.19
CA GLU A 115 -1.94 7.55 -8.55
C GLU A 115 -1.18 8.01 -7.29
N LEU A 116 -1.88 8.37 -6.22
CA LEU A 116 -1.29 8.65 -4.92
C LEU A 116 -0.50 7.44 -4.40
N TRP A 117 -1.06 6.24 -4.48
CA TRP A 117 -0.38 5.01 -4.07
C TRP A 117 0.89 4.76 -4.89
N LYS A 118 0.82 4.93 -6.20
CA LYS A 118 2.00 4.80 -7.08
C LYS A 118 3.10 5.78 -6.70
N PHE A 119 2.76 7.02 -6.46
CA PHE A 119 3.71 8.04 -6.01
C PHE A 119 4.43 7.61 -4.73
N CYS A 120 3.68 7.14 -3.72
CA CYS A 120 4.24 6.79 -2.42
C CYS A 120 5.02 5.46 -2.43
N TRP A 121 4.61 4.45 -3.22
CA TRP A 121 5.00 3.07 -2.98
C TRP A 121 5.47 2.27 -4.20
N SER A 122 5.34 2.76 -5.43
CA SER A 122 5.59 1.95 -6.64
C SER A 122 7.05 1.56 -6.87
N GLY A 123 7.98 2.19 -6.22
CA GLY A 123 9.42 1.95 -6.41
C GLY A 123 10.00 0.71 -5.72
N GLY A 124 9.19 -0.07 -4.99
CA GLY A 124 9.51 -1.44 -4.53
C GLY A 124 10.68 -1.60 -3.56
N GLY A 125 11.32 -0.54 -3.04
CA GLY A 125 12.50 -0.65 -2.17
C GLY A 125 12.62 0.47 -1.14
N GLY A 126 13.49 0.27 -0.13
CA GLY A 126 13.76 1.26 0.92
C GLY A 126 14.23 2.60 0.36
N THR A 127 15.09 2.57 -0.65
CA THR A 127 15.63 3.75 -1.34
C THR A 127 14.55 4.62 -1.97
N HIS A 128 13.51 4.02 -2.56
CA HIS A 128 12.39 4.78 -3.13
C HIS A 128 11.66 5.58 -2.04
N THR A 129 11.38 4.96 -0.91
CA THR A 129 10.70 5.64 0.22
C THR A 129 11.52 6.80 0.76
N GLU A 130 12.85 6.66 0.81
CA GLU A 130 13.76 7.74 1.23
C GLU A 130 13.73 8.91 0.23
N ILE A 131 13.74 8.62 -1.07
CA ILE A 131 13.62 9.65 -2.11
C ILE A 131 12.28 10.39 -1.99
N ILE A 132 11.17 9.67 -1.85
CA ILE A 132 9.84 10.29 -1.70
C ILE A 132 9.77 11.13 -0.42
N ALA A 133 10.35 10.66 0.71
CA ALA A 133 10.40 11.45 1.93
C ALA A 133 11.16 12.78 1.73
N HIS A 134 12.26 12.77 0.98
CA HIS A 134 12.99 13.99 0.61
C HIS A 134 12.18 14.92 -0.29
N VAL A 135 11.50 14.37 -1.31
CA VAL A 135 10.60 15.14 -2.18
C VAL A 135 9.50 15.83 -1.37
N LEU A 136 8.85 15.09 -0.46
CA LEU A 136 7.81 15.63 0.40
C LEU A 136 8.32 16.73 1.34
N ALA A 137 9.52 16.55 1.92
CA ALA A 137 10.13 17.55 2.77
C ALA A 137 10.43 18.85 2.01
N ARG A 138 10.92 18.73 0.76
CA ARG A 138 11.15 19.86 -0.13
C ARG A 138 9.87 20.58 -0.50
N MET A 139 8.85 19.83 -0.96
CA MET A 139 7.53 20.40 -1.27
C MET A 139 6.94 21.17 -0.08
N ALA A 140 7.09 20.63 1.15
CA ALA A 140 6.63 21.33 2.34
C ALA A 140 7.38 22.65 2.59
N THR A 141 8.69 22.69 2.29
CA THR A 141 9.51 23.90 2.39
C THR A 141 9.12 24.94 1.34
N ASP A 142 8.84 24.49 0.14
CA ASP A 142 8.49 25.34 -1.01
C ASP A 142 6.99 25.76 -0.99
N GLY A 143 6.21 25.24 -0.02
CA GLY A 143 4.76 25.50 0.08
C GLY A 143 3.95 24.83 -1.03
N GLU A 144 4.54 23.85 -1.71
CA GLU A 144 3.88 23.12 -2.79
C GLU A 144 3.00 21.98 -2.25
N SER A 145 1.86 21.78 -2.87
CA SER A 145 0.97 20.64 -2.60
C SER A 145 0.42 20.06 -3.89
N ILE A 146 0.24 18.75 -3.92
CA ILE A 146 -0.37 18.05 -5.05
C ILE A 146 -1.85 17.86 -4.74
N ASN A 147 -2.72 18.42 -5.58
CA ASN A 147 -4.13 18.07 -5.58
C ASN A 147 -4.31 16.76 -6.36
N TRP A 148 -4.49 15.66 -5.65
CA TRP A 148 -4.62 14.34 -6.26
C TRP A 148 -5.95 14.13 -6.97
N TRP A 149 -7.00 14.86 -6.58
CA TRP A 149 -8.28 14.83 -7.25
C TRP A 149 -8.18 15.44 -8.65
N ASP A 150 -7.66 16.64 -8.76
CA ASP A 150 -7.55 17.36 -10.04
C ASP A 150 -6.52 16.71 -10.98
N ARG A 151 -5.50 16.06 -10.42
CA ARG A 151 -4.45 15.38 -11.20
C ARG A 151 -4.99 14.30 -12.14
N VAL A 152 -6.10 13.65 -11.80
CA VAL A 152 -6.71 12.57 -12.58
C VAL A 152 -8.02 13.00 -13.26
N ALA A 153 -8.40 14.25 -13.15
CA ALA A 153 -9.51 14.79 -13.92
C ALA A 153 -9.24 14.54 -15.41
N PRO A 154 -10.25 14.16 -16.20
CA PRO A 154 -10.08 14.06 -17.64
C PRO A 154 -9.63 15.42 -18.15
N LEU A 155 -8.55 15.44 -18.95
CA LEU A 155 -8.15 16.65 -19.66
C LEU A 155 -9.37 17.10 -20.44
N GLN A 156 -9.90 18.27 -20.11
CA GLN A 156 -10.94 18.89 -20.91
C GLN A 156 -10.33 19.04 -22.31
N ARG A 157 -10.88 18.32 -23.28
CA ARG A 157 -10.53 18.49 -24.68
C ARG A 157 -11.34 19.69 -25.13
N ASP A 158 -10.66 20.85 -25.24
CA ASP A 158 -11.17 22.03 -25.90
C ASP A 158 -11.45 21.72 -27.37
#